data_5c4f4d789c5d5f2949830b0bc4033178
#
_entry.id   5c4f4d789c5d5f2949830b0bc4033178
#
_cell.length_a   1.000
_cell.length_b   1.000
_cell.length_c   1.000
_cell.angle_alpha   90.00
_cell.angle_beta   90.00
_cell.angle_gamma   90.00
#
_symmetry.space_group_name_H-M   'P 1'
#
loop_
_entity.id
_entity.type
_entity.pdbx_description
1 polymer ?
#
loop_
_entity_poly.entity_id
_entity_poly.type
_entity_poly.pdbx_seq_one_letter_code
_entity_poly.pdbx_strand_id
1 'polypeptide(L)'
;TWIPDDFLIVSSRFNDDVEGYWVTGQLRVAERTSIAVAIGWTADRAVADAAVAELNEGDAEASIVGRVISDEGPSLPPKDDPQRMDRMSTAALLSHWHDVDDLDVYRPYLASVTATAGLTDISSPAPDEQSPVNWLNIFYAAEWAIFAGFAFYLWYRLAKDQWEREVEEFEDATAGTGGTA
;
A
#
# COMPACT_ATOMS: atom_id res chain seq x y z
N THR A 1 10.79 -9.67 23.71
CA THR A 1 10.31 -9.20 25.03
C THR A 1 9.42 -8.01 24.82
N TRP A 2 8.23 -7.99 25.42
CA TRP A 2 7.36 -6.82 25.48
C TRP A 2 7.99 -5.71 26.32
N ILE A 3 7.73 -4.47 25.96
CA ILE A 3 8.09 -3.30 26.76
C ILE A 3 6.81 -2.84 27.48
N PRO A 4 6.75 -2.92 28.82
CA PRO A 4 5.61 -2.41 29.58
C PRO A 4 5.41 -0.92 29.34
N ASP A 5 4.18 -0.46 29.48
CA ASP A 5 3.72 0.92 29.25
C ASP A 5 3.81 1.43 27.79
N ASP A 6 4.26 0.56 26.87
CA ASP A 6 4.31 0.85 25.43
C ASP A 6 3.18 0.17 24.64
N PHE A 7 2.16 -0.32 25.34
CA PHE A 7 0.94 -0.79 24.71
C PHE A 7 0.00 0.38 24.41
N LEU A 8 -0.44 0.47 23.17
CA LEU A 8 -1.21 1.58 22.65
C LEU A 8 -2.46 1.09 21.92
N ILE A 9 -3.46 1.97 21.76
CA ILE A 9 -4.69 1.66 21.06
C ILE A 9 -4.73 2.45 19.75
N VAL A 10 -4.93 1.75 18.63
CA VAL A 10 -5.12 2.32 17.31
C VAL A 10 -6.60 2.21 16.93
N SER A 11 -7.22 3.35 16.68
CA SER A 11 -8.64 3.49 16.33
C SER A 11 -8.91 3.22 14.84
N SER A 12 -10.19 3.20 14.46
CA SER A 12 -10.63 3.08 13.08
C SER A 12 -10.07 1.85 12.38
N ARG A 13 -10.02 0.74 13.12
CA ARG A 13 -9.57 -0.56 12.61
C ARG A 13 -10.76 -1.46 12.35
N PHE A 14 -10.84 -1.96 11.12
CA PHE A 14 -11.95 -2.81 10.69
C PHE A 14 -11.59 -4.28 10.82
N ASN A 15 -12.56 -5.07 11.29
CA ASN A 15 -12.51 -6.52 11.33
C ASN A 15 -13.86 -7.03 10.81
N ASP A 16 -13.86 -7.71 9.66
CA ASP A 16 -15.07 -8.16 8.96
C ASP A 16 -16.14 -7.04 8.83
N ASP A 17 -15.72 -5.88 8.32
CA ASP A 17 -16.53 -4.66 8.11
C ASP A 17 -17.05 -3.97 9.39
N VAL A 18 -16.68 -4.45 10.57
CA VAL A 18 -17.00 -3.79 11.86
C VAL A 18 -15.83 -2.89 12.27
N GLU A 19 -16.12 -1.60 12.49
CA GLU A 19 -15.15 -0.65 13.00
C GLU A 19 -14.85 -0.89 14.48
N GLY A 20 -13.58 -0.79 14.87
CA GLY A 20 -13.12 -1.00 16.24
C GLY A 20 -11.70 -0.51 16.45
N TYR A 21 -10.99 -1.23 17.29
CA TYR A 21 -9.68 -0.85 17.81
C TYR A 21 -8.71 -2.01 17.71
N TRP A 22 -7.46 -1.71 17.38
CA TRP A 22 -6.35 -2.62 17.62
C TRP A 22 -5.63 -2.23 18.90
N VAL A 23 -5.24 -3.23 19.68
CA VAL A 23 -4.23 -3.07 20.71
C VAL A 23 -2.89 -3.44 20.13
N THR A 24 -1.90 -2.57 20.31
CA THR A 24 -0.56 -2.70 19.75
C THR A 24 0.47 -2.58 20.87
N GLY A 25 1.66 -3.13 20.65
CA GLY A 25 2.76 -3.02 21.62
C GLY A 25 4.11 -2.98 20.93
N GLN A 26 5.12 -2.54 21.70
CA GLN A 26 6.52 -2.60 21.32
C GLN A 26 7.09 -3.97 21.69
N LEU A 27 7.49 -4.75 20.71
CA LEU A 27 8.20 -6.00 20.92
C LEU A 27 9.70 -5.81 20.65
N ARG A 28 10.52 -5.93 21.69
CA ARG A 28 11.97 -5.90 21.54
C ARG A 28 12.48 -7.27 21.13
N VAL A 29 13.07 -7.34 19.94
CA VAL A 29 13.55 -8.58 19.32
C VAL A 29 15.07 -8.76 19.44
N ALA A 30 15.81 -7.68 19.72
CA ALA A 30 17.22 -7.69 20.05
C ALA A 30 17.53 -6.51 21.00
N GLU A 31 18.75 -6.42 21.51
CA GLU A 31 19.14 -5.44 22.53
C GLU A 31 18.71 -3.99 22.21
N ARG A 32 18.81 -3.61 20.93
CA ARG A 32 18.45 -2.25 20.46
C ARG A 32 17.51 -2.27 19.26
N THR A 33 16.76 -3.35 19.10
CA THR A 33 15.90 -3.51 17.92
C THR A 33 14.51 -3.90 18.33
N SER A 34 13.51 -3.15 17.87
CA SER A 34 12.10 -3.38 18.15
C SER A 34 11.27 -3.46 16.86
N ILE A 35 10.11 -4.08 17.00
CA ILE A 35 9.06 -4.11 16.00
C ILE A 35 7.71 -3.77 16.65
N ALA A 36 6.89 -3.01 15.96
CA ALA A 36 5.51 -2.80 16.36
C ALA A 36 4.68 -4.04 16.08
N VAL A 37 3.83 -4.45 17.02
CA VAL A 37 2.96 -5.60 16.86
C VAL A 37 1.52 -5.20 17.15
N ALA A 38 0.61 -5.44 16.21
CA ALA A 38 -0.83 -5.45 16.45
C ALA A 38 -1.21 -6.80 17.06
N ILE A 39 -1.69 -6.79 18.30
CA ILE A 39 -1.88 -7.99 19.15
C ILE A 39 -3.27 -8.60 18.91
N GLY A 40 -4.28 -7.75 18.72
CA GLY A 40 -5.65 -8.18 18.49
C GLY A 40 -6.59 -7.01 18.27
N TRP A 41 -7.84 -7.33 17.98
CA TRP A 41 -8.91 -6.37 17.67
C TRP A 41 -10.08 -6.50 18.65
N THR A 42 -10.78 -5.41 18.86
CA THR A 42 -12.08 -5.36 19.53
C THR A 42 -12.92 -4.22 19.03
N ALA A 43 -14.26 -4.39 19.02
CA ALA A 43 -15.19 -3.32 18.70
C ALA A 43 -15.38 -2.32 19.87
N ASP A 44 -15.07 -2.74 21.11
CA ASP A 44 -15.34 -1.96 22.32
C ASP A 44 -14.05 -1.34 22.86
N ARG A 45 -14.05 -0.03 23.01
CA ARG A 45 -12.93 0.73 23.58
C ARG A 45 -12.60 0.31 25.02
N ALA A 46 -13.59 0.00 25.84
CA ALA A 46 -13.35 -0.41 27.21
C ALA A 46 -12.65 -1.77 27.30
N VAL A 47 -12.93 -2.68 26.35
CA VAL A 47 -12.21 -3.95 26.21
C VAL A 47 -10.77 -3.72 25.78
N ALA A 48 -10.54 -2.77 24.86
CA ALA A 48 -9.18 -2.42 24.46
C ALA A 48 -8.36 -1.82 25.63
N ASP A 49 -8.97 -0.92 26.42
CA ASP A 49 -8.33 -0.34 27.61
C ASP A 49 -8.02 -1.42 28.66
N ALA A 50 -8.91 -2.38 28.88
CA ALA A 50 -8.69 -3.50 29.80
C ALA A 50 -7.56 -4.43 29.30
N ALA A 51 -7.50 -4.70 28.00
CA ALA A 51 -6.44 -5.49 27.40
C ALA A 51 -5.06 -4.82 27.54
N VAL A 52 -4.98 -3.50 27.37
CA VAL A 52 -3.73 -2.74 27.62
C VAL A 52 -3.30 -2.87 29.07
N ALA A 53 -4.23 -2.76 30.03
CA ALA A 53 -3.91 -2.93 31.44
C ALA A 53 -3.40 -4.35 31.75
N GLU A 54 -4.07 -5.38 31.23
CA GLU A 54 -3.66 -6.79 31.39
C GLU A 54 -2.27 -7.05 30.81
N LEU A 55 -1.98 -6.51 29.61
CA LEU A 55 -0.70 -6.69 28.93
C LEU A 55 0.45 -5.98 29.68
N ASN A 56 0.19 -4.84 30.31
CA ASN A 56 1.18 -4.13 31.12
C ASN A 56 1.53 -4.89 32.40
N GLU A 57 0.62 -5.69 32.94
CA GLU A 57 0.84 -6.52 34.13
C GLU A 57 1.36 -7.94 33.82
N GLY A 58 1.31 -8.30 32.52
CA GLY A 58 1.61 -9.62 32.00
C GLY A 58 3.11 -9.95 31.92
N ASP A 59 3.39 -11.16 31.44
CA ASP A 59 4.76 -11.60 31.15
C ASP A 59 5.40 -10.82 30.02
N ALA A 60 6.62 -10.34 30.25
CA ALA A 60 7.39 -9.62 29.25
C ALA A 60 7.88 -10.53 28.09
N GLU A 61 8.03 -11.84 28.32
CA GLU A 61 8.46 -12.75 27.27
C GLU A 61 7.31 -13.12 26.34
N ALA A 62 7.56 -13.02 25.03
CA ALA A 62 6.58 -13.37 24.03
C ALA A 62 7.19 -14.07 22.82
N SER A 63 6.43 -15.00 22.28
CA SER A 63 6.67 -15.59 20.95
C SER A 63 5.45 -15.34 20.09
N ILE A 64 5.60 -14.51 19.07
CA ILE A 64 4.50 -14.06 18.21
C ILE A 64 4.67 -14.63 16.81
N VAL A 65 3.61 -15.22 16.32
CA VAL A 65 3.46 -15.59 14.91
C VAL A 65 2.48 -14.61 14.27
N GLY A 66 2.90 -13.95 13.22
CA GLY A 66 2.08 -12.92 12.60
C GLY A 66 2.45 -12.65 11.16
N ARG A 67 1.67 -11.80 10.53
CA ARG A 67 1.92 -11.30 9.18
C ARG A 67 2.67 -9.99 9.26
N VAL A 68 3.72 -9.86 8.45
CA VAL A 68 4.43 -8.60 8.25
C VAL A 68 3.63 -7.72 7.31
N ILE A 69 3.32 -6.51 7.74
CA ILE A 69 2.53 -5.52 7.00
C ILE A 69 3.36 -4.22 6.90
N SER A 70 3.26 -3.56 5.75
CA SER A 70 3.96 -2.29 5.52
C SER A 70 3.44 -1.18 6.44
N ASP A 71 4.33 -0.30 6.86
CA ASP A 71 3.99 0.94 7.57
C ASP A 71 2.94 1.77 6.81
N GLU A 72 1.92 2.22 7.52
CA GLU A 72 0.80 2.99 6.94
C GLU A 72 1.10 4.49 6.82
N GLY A 73 2.25 4.91 7.34
CA GLY A 73 2.64 6.31 7.43
C GLY A 73 1.83 7.12 8.46
N PRO A 74 2.35 8.28 8.88
CA PRO A 74 1.68 9.13 9.86
C PRO A 74 0.42 9.79 9.29
N SER A 75 -0.61 9.95 10.12
CA SER A 75 -1.76 10.80 9.88
C SER A 75 -1.77 11.98 10.85
N LEU A 76 -2.50 13.03 10.49
CA LEU A 76 -2.75 14.11 11.44
C LEU A 76 -3.87 13.67 12.39
N PRO A 77 -3.64 13.69 13.71
CA PRO A 77 -4.67 13.33 14.66
C PRO A 77 -5.83 14.34 14.61
N PRO A 78 -7.04 13.93 15.03
CA PRO A 78 -8.16 14.86 15.15
C PRO A 78 -7.86 15.99 16.12
N LYS A 79 -8.39 17.20 15.86
CA LYS A 79 -8.13 18.38 16.69
C LYS A 79 -8.71 18.27 18.12
N ASP A 80 -9.76 17.47 18.26
CA ASP A 80 -10.45 17.19 19.52
C ASP A 80 -9.78 16.07 20.33
N ASP A 81 -8.94 15.26 19.70
CA ASP A 81 -8.16 14.21 20.36
C ASP A 81 -6.76 14.06 19.73
N PRO A 82 -5.81 14.91 20.14
CA PRO A 82 -4.45 14.88 19.60
C PRO A 82 -3.66 13.62 19.91
N GLN A 83 -4.13 12.80 20.86
CA GLN A 83 -3.47 11.55 21.24
C GLN A 83 -4.03 10.33 20.49
N ARG A 84 -5.11 10.54 19.73
CA ARG A 84 -5.73 9.47 18.97
C ARG A 84 -4.84 9.05 17.80
N MET A 85 -4.51 7.79 17.76
CA MET A 85 -3.91 7.13 16.61
C MET A 85 -4.97 6.38 15.82
N ASP A 86 -4.96 6.53 14.50
CA ASP A 86 -5.85 5.84 13.57
C ASP A 86 -5.07 5.01 12.53
N ARG A 87 -3.74 4.98 12.63
CA ARG A 87 -2.85 4.27 11.71
C ARG A 87 -1.71 3.58 12.45
N MET A 88 -1.30 2.44 11.89
CA MET A 88 -0.08 1.75 12.29
C MET A 88 1.12 2.42 11.64
N SER A 89 1.50 3.57 12.18
CA SER A 89 2.69 4.30 11.76
C SER A 89 3.81 4.16 12.76
N THR A 90 4.92 3.61 12.35
CA THR A 90 6.11 3.46 13.19
C THR A 90 6.57 4.81 13.75
N ALA A 91 6.49 5.88 12.96
CA ALA A 91 6.85 7.23 13.42
C ALA A 91 5.91 7.76 14.51
N ALA A 92 4.59 7.49 14.40
CA ALA A 92 3.62 7.88 15.42
C ALA A 92 3.79 7.04 16.69
N LEU A 93 3.99 5.73 16.56
CA LEU A 93 4.24 4.83 17.69
C LEU A 93 5.50 5.24 18.48
N LEU A 94 6.60 5.54 17.78
CA LEU A 94 7.83 6.03 18.40
C LEU A 94 7.65 7.30 19.25
N SER A 95 6.69 8.17 18.88
CA SER A 95 6.42 9.38 19.66
C SER A 95 5.68 9.12 20.98
N HIS A 96 5.15 7.91 21.16
CA HIS A 96 4.43 7.49 22.36
C HIS A 96 5.17 6.44 23.20
N TRP A 97 6.16 5.76 22.61
CA TRP A 97 6.96 4.75 23.30
C TRP A 97 8.02 5.39 24.21
N HIS A 98 8.40 4.63 25.22
CA HIS A 98 9.47 4.99 26.15
C HIS A 98 10.82 4.41 25.69
N ASP A 99 11.92 4.94 26.18
CA ASP A 99 13.28 4.44 25.95
C ASP A 99 13.63 4.21 24.49
N VAL A 100 13.24 5.16 23.64
CA VAL A 100 13.45 5.09 22.19
C VAL A 100 14.78 5.66 21.71
N ASP A 101 15.59 6.22 22.61
CA ASP A 101 16.91 6.78 22.28
C ASP A 101 17.83 5.67 21.75
N ASP A 102 18.40 5.91 20.56
CA ASP A 102 19.25 4.96 19.85
C ASP A 102 18.58 3.59 19.54
N LEU A 103 17.26 3.54 19.42
CA LEU A 103 16.51 2.35 19.12
C LEU A 103 16.33 2.17 17.60
N ASP A 104 16.75 1.02 17.09
CA ASP A 104 16.43 0.59 15.74
C ASP A 104 15.01 0.00 15.71
N VAL A 105 14.15 0.51 14.84
CA VAL A 105 12.77 0.01 14.71
C VAL A 105 12.51 -0.44 13.28
N TYR A 106 11.99 -1.65 13.13
CA TYR A 106 11.51 -2.11 11.84
C TYR A 106 10.37 -1.22 11.36
N ARG A 107 10.45 -0.72 10.12
CA ARG A 107 9.37 0.11 9.54
C ARG A 107 8.08 -0.69 9.35
N PRO A 108 8.10 -1.93 8.79
CA PRO A 108 6.91 -2.75 8.77
C PRO A 108 6.54 -3.18 10.20
N TYR A 109 5.26 -3.43 10.43
CA TYR A 109 4.75 -3.98 11.68
C TYR A 109 4.28 -5.42 11.51
N LEU A 110 4.08 -6.11 12.63
CA LEU A 110 3.58 -7.47 12.67
C LEU A 110 2.12 -7.47 13.14
N ALA A 111 1.21 -8.06 12.36
CA ALA A 111 -0.14 -8.37 12.83
C ALA A 111 -0.18 -9.81 13.32
N SER A 112 -0.47 -10.00 14.62
CA SER A 112 -0.56 -11.33 15.22
C SER A 112 -1.68 -12.16 14.58
N VAL A 113 -1.41 -13.44 14.37
CA VAL A 113 -2.41 -14.40 13.89
C VAL A 113 -3.34 -14.82 15.01
N THR A 114 -2.84 -14.82 16.26
CA THR A 114 -3.62 -15.19 17.44
C THR A 114 -3.63 -14.01 18.42
N ALA A 115 -4.82 -13.58 18.79
CA ALA A 115 -5.01 -12.52 19.78
C ALA A 115 -4.82 -13.05 21.21
N THR A 116 -4.50 -12.14 22.14
CA THR A 116 -4.39 -12.39 23.58
C THR A 116 -5.15 -11.32 24.36
N ALA A 117 -5.14 -11.39 25.68
CA ALA A 117 -5.76 -10.39 26.58
C ALA A 117 -7.25 -10.13 26.26
N GLY A 118 -8.03 -11.19 25.99
CA GLY A 118 -9.46 -11.07 25.71
C GLY A 118 -9.83 -10.42 24.38
N LEU A 119 -8.85 -10.14 23.50
CA LEU A 119 -9.05 -9.58 22.18
C LEU A 119 -9.46 -10.66 21.17
N THR A 120 -10.00 -10.23 20.05
CA THR A 120 -10.33 -11.07 18.90
C THR A 120 -9.18 -11.07 17.88
N ASP A 121 -9.00 -12.18 17.17
CA ASP A 121 -8.00 -12.28 16.11
C ASP A 121 -8.23 -11.22 15.02
N ILE A 122 -7.14 -10.65 14.53
CA ILE A 122 -7.19 -9.66 13.45
C ILE A 122 -7.51 -10.38 12.14
N SER A 123 -8.66 -10.04 11.54
CA SER A 123 -8.99 -10.49 10.19
C SER A 123 -8.02 -9.81 9.21
N SER A 124 -6.99 -10.53 8.85
CA SER A 124 -5.98 -10.08 7.88
C SER A 124 -5.80 -11.16 6.82
N PRO A 125 -6.75 -11.29 5.88
CA PRO A 125 -6.65 -12.28 4.83
C PRO A 125 -5.36 -12.11 4.04
N ALA A 126 -4.81 -13.23 3.56
CA ALA A 126 -3.65 -13.16 2.67
C ALA A 126 -4.02 -12.28 1.47
N PRO A 127 -3.09 -11.46 0.95
CA PRO A 127 -3.32 -10.77 -0.31
C PRO A 127 -3.81 -11.77 -1.34
N ASP A 128 -4.94 -11.47 -2.00
CA ASP A 128 -5.37 -12.28 -3.12
C ASP A 128 -4.23 -12.34 -4.14
N GLU A 129 -3.67 -13.53 -4.36
CA GLU A 129 -2.65 -13.75 -5.39
C GLU A 129 -3.20 -13.49 -6.79
N GLN A 130 -4.52 -13.47 -6.92
CA GLN A 130 -5.19 -12.99 -8.10
C GLN A 130 -5.16 -11.46 -8.09
N SER A 131 -4.08 -10.91 -8.65
CA SER A 131 -4.07 -9.49 -9.01
C SER A 131 -5.30 -9.26 -9.89
N PRO A 132 -6.31 -8.51 -9.44
CA PRO A 132 -7.47 -8.25 -10.29
C PRO A 132 -6.93 -7.62 -11.56
N VAL A 133 -7.28 -8.23 -12.70
CA VAL A 133 -6.91 -7.71 -14.00
C VAL A 133 -7.28 -6.23 -14.02
N ASN A 134 -6.28 -5.38 -14.04
CA ASN A 134 -6.52 -3.94 -14.02
C ASN A 134 -7.08 -3.54 -15.40
N TRP A 135 -8.40 -3.60 -15.53
CA TRP A 135 -9.13 -3.26 -16.75
C TRP A 135 -8.75 -1.89 -17.28
N LEU A 136 -8.43 -0.95 -16.40
CA LEU A 136 -7.98 0.38 -16.81
C LEU A 136 -6.67 0.32 -17.62
N ASN A 137 -5.71 -0.49 -17.20
CA ASN A 137 -4.46 -0.68 -17.93
C ASN A 137 -4.70 -1.36 -19.29
N ILE A 138 -5.67 -2.28 -19.36
CA ILE A 138 -6.05 -2.92 -20.63
C ILE A 138 -6.70 -1.89 -21.57
N PHE A 139 -7.60 -1.04 -21.07
CA PHE A 139 -8.18 0.04 -21.86
C PHE A 139 -7.12 1.01 -22.36
N TYR A 140 -6.18 1.43 -21.55
CA TYR A 140 -5.07 2.27 -21.98
C TYR A 140 -4.20 1.59 -23.06
N ALA A 141 -3.90 0.31 -22.88
CA ALA A 141 -3.13 -0.44 -23.88
C ALA A 141 -3.88 -0.52 -25.21
N ALA A 142 -5.20 -0.74 -25.20
CA ALA A 142 -6.05 -0.75 -26.39
C ALA A 142 -6.10 0.63 -27.07
N GLU A 143 -6.23 1.71 -26.29
CA GLU A 143 -6.22 3.09 -26.79
C GLU A 143 -4.90 3.39 -27.52
N TRP A 144 -3.76 3.05 -26.92
CA TRP A 144 -2.46 3.22 -27.57
C TRP A 144 -2.30 2.39 -28.83
N ALA A 145 -2.84 1.18 -28.88
CA ALA A 145 -2.84 0.35 -30.08
C ALA A 145 -3.66 0.99 -31.21
N ILE A 146 -4.80 1.61 -30.88
CA ILE A 146 -5.62 2.34 -31.86
C ILE A 146 -4.84 3.55 -32.38
N PHE A 147 -4.23 4.35 -31.52
CA PHE A 147 -3.41 5.50 -31.97
C PHE A 147 -2.24 5.07 -32.84
N ALA A 148 -1.56 3.98 -32.49
CA ALA A 148 -0.50 3.42 -33.33
C ALA A 148 -1.04 3.01 -34.71
N GLY A 149 -2.21 2.35 -34.78
CA GLY A 149 -2.88 2.01 -36.03
C GLY A 149 -3.21 3.25 -36.89
N PHE A 150 -3.71 4.31 -36.27
CA PHE A 150 -3.96 5.59 -36.97
C PHE A 150 -2.67 6.22 -37.48
N ALA A 151 -1.61 6.22 -36.71
CA ALA A 151 -0.33 6.77 -37.14
C ALA A 151 0.24 6.00 -38.33
N PHE A 152 0.17 4.67 -38.33
CA PHE A 152 0.56 3.84 -39.46
C PHE A 152 -0.32 4.07 -40.70
N TYR A 153 -1.62 4.21 -40.51
CA TYR A 153 -2.54 4.51 -41.62
C TYR A 153 -2.24 5.87 -42.28
N LEU A 154 -2.04 6.91 -41.45
CA LEU A 154 -1.69 8.24 -41.98
C LEU A 154 -0.34 8.23 -42.69
N TRP A 155 0.66 7.56 -42.09
CA TRP A 155 1.96 7.42 -42.76
C TRP A 155 1.87 6.68 -44.09
N TYR A 156 1.14 5.57 -44.16
CA TYR A 156 0.92 4.82 -45.37
C TYR A 156 0.21 5.68 -46.44
N ARG A 157 -0.81 6.41 -46.05
CA ARG A 157 -1.55 7.30 -46.94
C ARG A 157 -0.67 8.40 -47.51
N LEU A 158 0.12 9.07 -46.67
CA LEU A 158 1.05 10.11 -47.09
C LEU A 158 2.13 9.57 -48.04
N ALA A 159 2.70 8.41 -47.71
CA ALA A 159 3.69 7.77 -48.57
C ALA A 159 3.10 7.37 -49.94
N LYS A 160 1.87 6.89 -49.95
CA LYS A 160 1.15 6.56 -51.20
C LYS A 160 0.88 7.82 -52.03
N ASP A 161 0.35 8.89 -51.43
CA ASP A 161 0.08 10.15 -52.09
C ASP A 161 1.36 10.77 -52.67
N GLN A 162 2.50 10.66 -51.98
CA GLN A 162 3.79 11.12 -52.52
C GLN A 162 4.25 10.28 -53.70
N TRP A 163 4.14 8.97 -53.60
CA TRP A 163 4.55 8.10 -54.71
C TRP A 163 3.67 8.31 -55.98
N GLU A 164 2.37 8.47 -55.79
CA GLU A 164 1.47 8.77 -56.91
C GLU A 164 1.87 10.09 -57.62
N ARG A 165 2.23 11.14 -56.87
CA ARG A 165 2.72 12.40 -57.44
C ARG A 165 4.05 12.24 -58.19
N GLU A 166 5.00 11.49 -57.63
CA GLU A 166 6.28 11.24 -58.28
C GLU A 166 6.11 10.47 -59.60
N VAL A 167 5.16 9.53 -59.64
CA VAL A 167 4.82 8.78 -60.86
C VAL A 167 4.21 9.71 -61.89
N GLU A 168 3.24 10.56 -61.52
CA GLU A 168 2.62 11.55 -62.42
C GLU A 168 3.66 12.54 -62.97
N GLU A 169 4.53 13.09 -62.14
CA GLU A 169 5.62 13.98 -62.55
C GLU A 169 6.59 13.29 -63.54
N PHE A 170 6.91 12.03 -63.33
CA PHE A 170 7.77 11.24 -64.18
C PHE A 170 7.11 10.95 -65.51
N GLU A 171 5.82 10.64 -65.56
CA GLU A 171 5.04 10.42 -66.83
C GLU A 171 4.93 11.71 -67.65
N ASP A 172 4.65 12.85 -66.98
CA ASP A 172 4.58 14.16 -67.62
C ASP A 172 5.94 14.57 -68.20
N ALA A 173 7.04 14.33 -67.47
CA ALA A 173 8.39 14.63 -67.96
C ALA A 173 8.77 13.77 -69.17
N THR A 174 8.36 12.52 -69.22
CA THR A 174 8.62 11.61 -70.36
C THR A 174 7.74 11.91 -71.57
N ALA A 175 6.47 12.34 -71.40
CA ALA A 175 5.57 12.74 -72.46
C ALA A 175 6.00 14.05 -73.11
N GLY A 176 6.55 15.01 -72.29
CA GLY A 176 7.05 16.30 -72.83
C GLY A 176 8.33 16.18 -73.71
N THR A 177 9.12 15.11 -73.55
CA THR A 177 10.37 14.90 -74.32
C THR A 177 10.14 14.20 -75.64
N GLY A 178 9.00 13.59 -75.90
CA GLY A 178 8.64 12.88 -77.15
C GLY A 178 8.04 13.74 -78.23
N GLY A 179 7.84 15.06 -78.06
CA GLY A 179 7.13 15.96 -78.98
C GLY A 179 7.99 16.84 -79.85
N THR A 180 9.33 16.69 -79.91
CA THR A 180 10.23 17.49 -80.81
C THR A 180 11.05 16.57 -81.71
N ALA A 181 10.42 16.10 -82.74
CA ALA A 181 11.04 15.52 -83.93
C ALA A 181 10.32 15.99 -85.19
#